data_7696aeccd2e5c45f6b853cdc286fc577
#
_entry.id   7696aeccd2e5c45f6b853cdc286fc577
#
_cell.length_a   1.000
_cell.length_b   1.000
_cell.length_c   1.000
_cell.angle_alpha   90.00
_cell.angle_beta   90.00
_cell.angle_gamma   90.00
#
_symmetry.space_group_name_H-M   'P 1'
#
loop_
_entity.id
_entity.type
_entity.pdbx_description
1 polymer ?
#
loop_
_entity_poly.entity_id
_entity_poly.type
_entity_poly.pdbx_seq_one_letter_code
_entity_poly.pdbx_strand_id
1 'polypeptide(L)'
;SYKDVKHYVFIDDLCGSGTQATSNDSNVKRCVQHLRNIAKGAEISYYMIFGMSKGIKVIRDSGLYNQANAVIELDKSYQCFSDQSRFFNDNEYKREEAQDIAYKYGHKLVQNHNHS
;
A
#
# COMPACT_ATOMS: atom_id res chain seq x y z
N SER A 1 29.39 -11.03 -2.49
CA SER A 1 28.98 -9.64 -2.22
C SER A 1 27.59 -9.37 -2.80
N TYR A 2 26.79 -8.58 -2.13
CA TYR A 2 25.46 -8.18 -2.66
C TYR A 2 25.55 -7.39 -3.98
N LYS A 3 26.74 -6.88 -4.35
CA LYS A 3 26.97 -6.26 -5.66
C LYS A 3 26.89 -7.24 -6.82
N ASP A 4 27.09 -8.53 -6.55
CA ASP A 4 27.04 -9.59 -7.56
C ASP A 4 25.62 -10.14 -7.74
N VAL A 5 24.67 -9.72 -6.91
CA VAL A 5 23.28 -10.11 -7.01
C VAL A 5 22.63 -9.39 -8.20
N LYS A 6 21.90 -10.14 -9.02
CA LYS A 6 21.28 -9.63 -10.23
C LYS A 6 19.78 -9.31 -10.07
N HIS A 7 19.18 -9.78 -8.99
CA HIS A 7 17.78 -9.57 -8.71
C HIS A 7 17.55 -9.39 -7.21
N TYR A 8 17.00 -8.25 -6.83
CA TYR A 8 16.59 -7.93 -5.47
C TYR A 8 15.07 -7.95 -5.38
N VAL A 9 14.54 -8.58 -4.36
CA VAL A 9 13.10 -8.70 -4.15
C VAL A 9 12.73 -8.11 -2.79
N PHE A 10 11.89 -7.11 -2.81
CA PHE A 10 11.26 -6.57 -1.59
C PHE A 10 9.93 -7.28 -1.39
N ILE A 11 9.71 -7.80 -0.20
CA ILE A 11 8.50 -8.55 0.15
C ILE A 11 7.77 -7.81 1.26
N ASP A 12 6.47 -7.62 1.06
CA ASP A 12 5.57 -7.00 2.03
C ASP A 12 4.32 -7.87 2.20
N ASP A 13 3.65 -7.74 3.33
CA ASP A 13 2.40 -8.46 3.57
C ASP A 13 1.20 -7.73 2.97
N LEU A 14 1.09 -6.43 3.16
CA LEU A 14 -0.04 -5.62 2.71
C LEU A 14 0.42 -4.29 2.13
N CYS A 15 -0.01 -4.00 0.92
CA CYS A 15 0.15 -2.68 0.30
C CYS A 15 -1.22 -2.00 0.18
N GLY A 16 -1.40 -0.89 0.88
CA GLY A 16 -2.60 -0.06 0.79
C GLY A 16 -2.48 1.01 -0.28
N SER A 17 -1.91 2.16 0.07
CA SER A 17 -1.76 3.33 -0.81
C SER A 17 -0.55 3.28 -1.75
N GLY A 18 0.42 2.42 -1.46
CA GLY A 18 1.71 2.42 -2.16
C GLY A 18 2.72 3.42 -1.61
N THR A 19 2.35 4.22 -0.63
CA THR A 19 3.19 5.29 -0.07
C THR A 19 4.48 4.75 0.55
N GLN A 20 4.39 3.64 1.31
CA GLN A 20 5.56 3.04 1.96
C GLN A 20 6.64 2.64 0.95
N ALA A 21 6.25 2.17 -0.22
CA ALA A 21 7.18 1.74 -1.27
C ALA A 21 7.73 2.89 -2.11
N THR A 22 7.07 4.06 -2.13
CA THR A 22 7.36 5.13 -3.10
C THR A 22 7.64 6.50 -2.49
N SER A 23 7.29 6.74 -1.23
CA SER A 23 7.47 8.04 -0.57
C SER A 23 8.96 8.40 -0.43
N ASN A 24 9.28 9.68 -0.58
CA ASN A 24 10.63 10.20 -0.39
C ASN A 24 11.17 9.96 1.02
N ASP A 25 10.30 9.89 2.03
CA ASP A 25 10.67 9.61 3.42
C ASP A 25 10.77 8.11 3.73
N SER A 26 10.47 7.27 2.75
CA SER A 26 10.47 5.82 2.91
C SER A 26 11.91 5.27 2.94
N ASN A 27 12.19 4.46 3.94
CA ASN A 27 13.44 3.70 4.01
C ASN A 27 13.57 2.71 2.85
N VAL A 28 12.46 2.16 2.38
CA VAL A 28 12.42 1.25 1.24
C VAL A 28 12.90 1.97 -0.02
N LYS A 29 12.35 3.15 -0.31
CA LYS A 29 12.78 3.94 -1.47
C LYS A 29 14.26 4.29 -1.42
N ARG A 30 14.76 4.70 -0.25
CA ARG A 30 16.20 4.98 -0.08
C ARG A 30 17.04 3.75 -0.36
N CYS A 31 16.63 2.58 0.12
CA CYS A 31 17.30 1.32 -0.14
C CYS A 31 17.33 1.00 -1.64
N VAL A 32 16.21 1.15 -2.33
CA VAL A 32 16.10 0.94 -3.79
C VAL A 32 17.06 1.86 -4.54
N GLN A 33 17.06 3.14 -4.21
CA GLN A 33 17.96 4.12 -4.85
C GLN A 33 19.43 3.77 -4.61
N HIS A 34 19.77 3.35 -3.41
CA HIS A 34 21.14 2.89 -3.10
C HIS A 34 21.51 1.67 -3.93
N LEU A 35 20.65 0.68 -4.03
CA LEU A 35 20.86 -0.53 -4.84
C LEU A 35 21.05 -0.18 -6.32
N ARG A 36 20.28 0.76 -6.85
CA ARG A 36 20.42 1.22 -8.24
C ARG A 36 21.80 1.81 -8.51
N ASN A 37 22.40 2.45 -7.51
CA ASN A 37 23.72 3.06 -7.65
C ASN A 37 24.86 2.03 -7.59
N ILE A 38 24.77 1.03 -6.71
CA ILE A 38 25.84 0.07 -6.45
C ILE A 38 25.73 -1.19 -7.31
N ALA A 39 24.53 -1.58 -7.71
CA ALA A 39 24.27 -2.78 -8.51
C ALA A 39 23.58 -2.39 -9.83
N LYS A 40 24.29 -1.63 -10.65
CA LYS A 40 23.78 -1.15 -11.94
C LYS A 40 23.38 -2.31 -12.83
N GLY A 41 22.16 -2.26 -13.37
CA GLY A 41 21.60 -3.30 -14.21
C GLY A 41 20.92 -4.43 -13.46
N ALA A 42 20.92 -4.44 -12.13
CA ALA A 42 20.15 -5.41 -11.36
C ALA A 42 18.65 -5.13 -11.47
N GLU A 43 17.85 -6.19 -11.49
CA GLU A 43 16.40 -6.07 -11.41
C GLU A 43 15.97 -5.90 -9.95
N ILE A 44 14.99 -5.03 -9.72
CA ILE A 44 14.41 -4.81 -8.41
C ILE A 44 12.91 -4.99 -8.52
N SER A 45 12.37 -5.91 -7.74
CA SER A 45 10.94 -6.23 -7.71
C SER A 45 10.34 -5.96 -6.34
N TYR A 46 9.08 -5.59 -6.32
CA TYR A 46 8.30 -5.42 -5.11
C TYR A 46 7.10 -6.36 -5.13
N TYR A 47 7.07 -7.30 -4.22
CA TYR A 47 5.99 -8.29 -4.13
C TYR A 47 5.28 -8.19 -2.79
N MET A 48 3.97 -8.30 -2.83
CA MET A 48 3.11 -8.26 -1.64
C MET A 48 2.11 -9.42 -1.66
N ILE A 49 1.69 -9.86 -0.50
CA ILE A 49 0.67 -10.91 -0.41
C ILE A 49 -0.69 -10.31 -0.80
N PHE A 50 -1.07 -9.22 -0.15
CA PHE A 50 -2.29 -8.47 -0.47
C PHE A 50 -1.93 -7.07 -0.95
N GLY A 51 -2.51 -6.64 -2.06
CA GLY A 51 -2.29 -5.28 -2.55
C GLY A 51 -3.58 -4.65 -3.05
N MET A 52 -3.88 -3.44 -2.58
CA MET A 52 -4.95 -2.64 -3.16
C MET A 52 -4.58 -2.24 -4.58
N SER A 53 -5.49 -2.42 -5.53
CA SER A 53 -5.27 -2.11 -6.95
C SER A 53 -4.68 -0.72 -7.17
N LYS A 54 -5.20 0.27 -6.44
CA LYS A 54 -4.71 1.65 -6.50
C LYS A 54 -3.27 1.77 -6.03
N GLY A 55 -2.91 1.10 -4.94
CA GLY A 55 -1.55 1.13 -4.39
C GLY A 55 -0.55 0.44 -5.30
N ILE A 56 -0.92 -0.71 -5.87
CA ILE A 56 -0.10 -1.42 -6.85
C ILE A 56 0.19 -0.52 -8.06
N LYS A 57 -0.82 0.18 -8.56
CA LYS A 57 -0.66 1.12 -9.66
C LYS A 57 0.33 2.24 -9.32
N VAL A 58 0.23 2.82 -8.13
CA VAL A 58 1.17 3.86 -7.65
C VAL A 58 2.61 3.33 -7.65
N ILE A 59 2.83 2.12 -7.18
CA ILE A 59 4.16 1.50 -7.17
C ILE A 59 4.68 1.29 -8.60
N ARG A 60 3.86 0.76 -9.48
CA ARG A 60 4.24 0.53 -10.90
C ARG A 60 4.55 1.85 -11.62
N ASP A 61 3.73 2.88 -11.41
CA ASP A 61 3.89 4.18 -12.06
C ASP A 61 5.09 4.98 -11.50
N SER A 62 5.60 4.62 -10.33
CA SER A 62 6.74 5.31 -9.72
C SER A 62 8.05 5.14 -10.49
N GLY A 63 8.17 4.09 -11.28
CA GLY A 63 9.39 3.77 -12.02
C GLY A 63 10.55 3.28 -11.14
N LEU A 64 10.34 3.08 -9.83
CA LEU A 64 11.39 2.62 -8.91
C LEU A 64 11.72 1.13 -9.08
N TYR A 65 10.73 0.34 -9.46
CA TYR A 65 10.82 -1.12 -9.52
C TYR A 65 10.66 -1.62 -10.96
N ASN A 66 11.34 -2.70 -11.28
CA ASN A 66 11.16 -3.38 -12.56
C ASN A 66 9.82 -4.11 -12.61
N GLN A 67 9.40 -4.67 -11.45
CA GLN A 67 8.13 -5.35 -11.31
C GLN A 67 7.50 -5.05 -9.95
N ALA A 68 6.18 -4.97 -9.91
CA ALA A 68 5.41 -4.88 -8.67
C ALA A 68 4.14 -5.72 -8.84
N ASN A 69 3.98 -6.76 -8.00
CA ASN A 69 2.88 -7.70 -8.10
C ASN A 69 2.38 -8.09 -6.72
N ALA A 70 1.07 -8.35 -6.64
CA ALA A 70 0.42 -8.93 -5.47
C ALA A 70 -0.01 -10.36 -5.76
N VAL A 71 0.04 -11.23 -4.75
CA VAL A 71 -0.55 -12.57 -4.84
C VAL A 71 -2.07 -12.44 -4.94
N ILE A 72 -2.66 -11.56 -4.11
CA ILE A 72 -4.09 -11.26 -4.14
C ILE A 72 -4.25 -9.75 -4.30
N GLU A 73 -4.88 -9.35 -5.38
CA GLU A 73 -5.20 -7.96 -5.65
C GLU A 73 -6.60 -7.62 -5.10
N LEU A 74 -6.70 -6.53 -4.35
CA LEU A 74 -7.91 -6.09 -3.70
C LEU A 74 -8.42 -4.80 -4.35
N ASP A 75 -9.62 -4.84 -4.90
CA ASP A 75 -10.26 -3.68 -5.50
C ASP A 75 -11.10 -2.89 -4.46
N LYS A 76 -11.83 -1.88 -4.91
CA LYS A 76 -12.66 -1.03 -4.05
C LYS A 76 -13.75 -1.79 -3.29
N SER A 77 -14.16 -2.97 -3.76
CA SER A 77 -15.20 -3.75 -3.09
C SER A 77 -14.75 -4.27 -1.72
N TYR A 78 -13.45 -4.33 -1.48
CA TYR A 78 -12.86 -4.69 -0.17
C TYR A 78 -12.76 -3.52 0.80
N GLN A 79 -12.99 -2.29 0.33
CA GLN A 79 -13.04 -1.11 1.20
C GLN A 79 -14.40 -1.03 1.87
N CYS A 80 -14.41 -1.00 3.20
CA CYS A 80 -15.63 -1.10 4.00
C CYS A 80 -16.70 -0.06 3.61
N PHE A 81 -16.29 1.19 3.40
CA PHE A 81 -17.21 2.29 3.15
C PHE A 81 -17.23 2.77 1.68
N SER A 82 -16.66 2.00 0.78
CA SER A 82 -16.79 2.25 -0.65
C SER A 82 -18.25 2.06 -1.11
N ASP A 83 -18.67 2.81 -2.10
CA ASP A 83 -19.95 2.61 -2.79
C ASP A 83 -20.07 1.19 -3.39
N GLN A 84 -18.93 0.55 -3.64
CA GLN A 84 -18.84 -0.83 -4.15
C GLN A 84 -18.58 -1.86 -3.04
N SER A 85 -18.68 -1.46 -1.77
CA SER A 85 -18.36 -2.34 -0.64
C SER A 85 -19.20 -3.61 -0.63
N ARG A 86 -18.52 -4.75 -0.62
CA ARG A 86 -19.18 -6.07 -0.49
C ARG A 86 -19.76 -6.32 0.90
N PHE A 87 -19.37 -5.53 1.90
CA PHE A 87 -19.85 -5.69 3.27
C PHE A 87 -21.28 -5.18 3.45
N PHE A 88 -21.72 -4.25 2.62
CA PHE A 88 -23.06 -3.64 2.72
C PHE A 88 -24.00 -4.04 1.61
N ASN A 89 -23.57 -4.82 0.62
CA ASN A 89 -24.40 -5.41 -0.45
C ASN A 89 -25.42 -4.42 -1.04
N ASP A 90 -24.94 -3.27 -1.51
CA ASP A 90 -25.75 -2.18 -2.09
C ASP A 90 -26.70 -1.49 -1.11
N ASN A 91 -26.58 -1.74 0.19
CA ASN A 91 -27.35 -1.03 1.21
C ASN A 91 -26.63 0.29 1.58
N GLU A 92 -26.85 1.30 0.77
CA GLU A 92 -26.24 2.62 0.92
C GLU A 92 -26.54 3.25 2.29
N TYR A 93 -27.77 3.14 2.76
CA TYR A 93 -28.16 3.70 4.06
C TYR A 93 -27.35 3.11 5.22
N LYS A 94 -27.20 1.80 5.27
CA LYS A 94 -26.41 1.14 6.31
C LYS A 94 -24.92 1.47 6.19
N ARG A 95 -24.42 1.60 4.98
CA ARG A 95 -23.02 1.98 4.71
C ARG A 95 -22.74 3.37 5.27
N GLU A 96 -23.57 4.35 4.94
CA GLU A 96 -23.44 5.74 5.40
C GLU A 96 -23.56 5.84 6.92
N GLU A 97 -24.54 5.16 7.51
CA GLU A 97 -24.70 5.11 8.96
C GLU A 97 -23.46 4.54 9.66
N ALA A 98 -22.92 3.43 9.17
CA ALA A 98 -21.73 2.81 9.71
C ALA A 98 -20.50 3.72 9.54
N GLN A 99 -20.36 4.40 8.42
CA GLN A 99 -19.29 5.35 8.17
C GLN A 99 -19.34 6.53 9.14
N ASP A 100 -20.52 7.09 9.39
CA ASP A 100 -20.72 8.20 10.33
C ASP A 100 -20.36 7.78 11.76
N ILE A 101 -20.76 6.59 12.17
CA ILE A 101 -20.40 6.04 13.49
C ILE A 101 -18.90 5.84 13.61
N ALA A 102 -18.27 5.24 12.61
CA ALA A 102 -16.82 5.02 12.59
C ALA A 102 -16.03 6.33 12.65
N TYR A 103 -16.46 7.33 11.89
CA TYR A 103 -15.86 8.67 11.90
C TYR A 103 -15.95 9.31 13.27
N LYS A 104 -17.15 9.29 13.86
CA LYS A 104 -17.41 9.90 15.16
C LYS A 104 -16.54 9.32 16.28
N TYR A 105 -16.47 7.99 16.37
CA TYR A 105 -15.68 7.32 17.39
C TYR A 105 -14.17 7.39 17.10
N GLY A 106 -13.76 7.28 15.86
CA GLY A 106 -12.37 7.43 15.45
C GLY A 106 -11.84 8.83 15.78
N HIS A 107 -12.64 9.86 15.55
CA HIS A 107 -12.28 11.24 15.89
C HIS A 107 -12.05 11.43 17.41
N LYS A 108 -12.94 10.85 18.23
CA LYS A 108 -12.78 10.86 19.70
C LYS A 108 -11.50 10.17 20.15
N LEU A 109 -11.16 9.04 19.55
CA LEU A 109 -9.94 8.30 19.89
C LEU A 109 -8.69 9.12 19.59
N VAL A 110 -8.64 9.77 18.44
CA VAL A 110 -7.51 10.62 18.03
C VAL A 110 -7.38 11.83 18.98
N GLN A 111 -8.48 12.48 19.33
CA GLN A 111 -8.47 13.60 20.29
C GLN A 111 -7.93 13.18 21.65
N ASN A 112 -8.39 12.06 22.18
CA ASN A 112 -7.93 11.54 23.47
C ASN A 112 -6.44 11.17 23.45
N HIS A 113 -5.94 10.65 22.34
CA HIS A 113 -4.53 10.31 22.18
C HIS A 113 -3.65 11.57 22.16
N ASN A 114 -4.11 12.65 21.55
CA ASN A 114 -3.37 13.91 21.47
C ASN A 114 -3.35 14.69 22.80
N HIS A 115 -4.20 14.34 23.75
CA HIS A 115 -4.29 14.99 25.06
C HIS A 115 -3.65 14.17 26.20
N SER A 116 -3.12 12.99 25.91
CA SER A 116 -2.46 12.13 26.90
C SER A 116 -0.95 12.37 27.03
#